data_380655c721fa4d1e7dd7ef55e1bb1dcb
#
_entry.id   380655c721fa4d1e7dd7ef55e1bb1dcb
#
_cell.length_a   1.000
_cell.length_b   1.000
_cell.length_c   1.000
_cell.angle_alpha   90.00
_cell.angle_beta   90.00
_cell.angle_gamma   90.00
#
_symmetry.space_group_name_H-M   'P 1'
#
loop_
_entity.id
_entity.type
_entity.pdbx_description
1 polymer ?
#
loop_
_entity_poly.entity_id
_entity_poly.type
_entity_poly.pdbx_seq_one_letter_code
_entity_poly.pdbx_strand_id
1 'polypeptide(L)'
;MISLPKLDDQNYAEIVEAAKRRIPVIFPEWTDFNEHDPGITVIELFAWLKEMQQYTLDRIPDSTREAMLRLAGVQPLEAAPASVELIPAAPPEYLPAGSTAHSADGTEFTLTEPFRRQDAQISKIYMKSPGGYVDVTGLPGERGAVFYPFGAELDCAGRYLLIKLTAAQEEISLDFITSDRCAVARNPYADESGAPRDIRWEYSTSAGFAPCEVRRDLTHGMSFSGRLTLGCGDIGEYSEGLPEKGVWLRACIEYAGCEDMPLLSGIYTNALALTQKTRGCVCTETRLDGGFAEADDVLAARGEHVVMLRDEHGWYDVPEPEFTVEGSRVRFGLSQYAAVDDGAVNVRIISYSKEFSGKMCFSSDGLPCQEFPFDPDGTVLTGELRIMVRDRADSEFPRWNEYTFTEDLALAGEFDRAFSFDEKRRRIVFGDNENGEAPPVGTDNILVISCSLTKGAAGNLAAGNLHEITGAEVSCAVEQPLSCCGG
;
A
#
# COMPACT_ATOMS: atom_id res chain seq x y z
N MET A 1 -10.30 11.27 26.42
CA MET A 1 -8.92 10.86 26.76
C MET A 1 -8.92 10.44 28.22
N ILE A 2 -8.64 9.18 28.53
CA ILE A 2 -8.56 8.67 29.90
C ILE A 2 -7.23 9.17 30.48
N SER A 3 -7.26 9.98 31.52
CA SER A 3 -6.04 10.41 32.19
C SER A 3 -5.46 9.21 32.96
N LEU A 4 -4.20 8.87 32.66
CA LEU A 4 -3.46 7.88 33.42
C LEU A 4 -3.35 8.38 34.91
N PRO A 5 -3.51 7.50 35.91
CA PRO A 5 -3.28 7.87 37.30
C PRO A 5 -1.81 8.27 37.44
N LYS A 6 -1.56 9.37 38.17
CA LYS A 6 -0.18 9.72 38.54
C LYS A 6 0.28 8.76 39.63
N LEU A 7 1.41 8.10 39.40
CA LEU A 7 2.06 7.25 40.41
C LEU A 7 3.00 8.06 41.32
N ASP A 8 3.37 9.26 40.86
CA ASP A 8 4.11 10.25 41.60
C ASP A 8 3.12 11.18 42.35
N ASP A 9 2.63 10.72 43.48
CA ASP A 9 1.62 11.38 44.30
C ASP A 9 2.18 12.07 45.56
N GLN A 10 3.48 11.91 45.86
CA GLN A 10 4.14 12.47 47.04
C GLN A 10 5.45 13.16 46.66
N ASN A 11 5.62 14.39 47.09
CA ASN A 11 6.88 15.11 46.97
C ASN A 11 7.83 14.84 48.16
N TYR A 12 9.10 15.22 47.98
CA TYR A 12 10.14 15.06 48.99
C TYR A 12 9.69 15.55 50.41
N ALA A 13 9.14 16.75 50.49
CA ALA A 13 8.73 17.36 51.76
C ALA A 13 7.62 16.54 52.45
N GLU A 14 6.65 16.07 51.67
CA GLU A 14 5.56 15.23 52.20
C GLU A 14 6.07 13.88 52.69
N ILE A 15 7.04 13.28 51.99
CA ILE A 15 7.66 12.01 52.41
C ILE A 15 8.41 12.19 53.73
N VAL A 16 9.23 13.24 53.83
CA VAL A 16 9.97 13.58 55.08
C VAL A 16 9.02 13.82 56.24
N GLU A 17 7.99 14.64 56.03
CA GLU A 17 6.97 14.93 57.05
C GLU A 17 6.22 13.66 57.47
N ALA A 18 5.83 12.81 56.55
CA ALA A 18 5.18 11.54 56.84
C ALA A 18 6.09 10.60 57.66
N ALA A 19 7.39 10.58 57.40
CA ALA A 19 8.36 9.83 58.13
C ALA A 19 8.54 10.39 59.58
N LYS A 20 8.73 11.72 59.70
CA LYS A 20 8.85 12.40 60.99
C LYS A 20 7.64 12.14 61.92
N ARG A 21 6.43 12.13 61.37
CA ARG A 21 5.20 11.80 62.14
C ARG A 21 5.17 10.37 62.67
N ARG A 22 5.87 9.43 62.05
CA ARG A 22 5.94 8.02 62.45
C ARG A 22 7.00 7.75 63.52
N ILE A 23 8.05 8.57 63.62
CA ILE A 23 9.14 8.39 64.59
C ILE A 23 8.65 8.22 66.03
N PRO A 24 7.79 9.09 66.60
CA PRO A 24 7.34 8.94 67.98
C PRO A 24 6.56 7.66 68.26
N VAL A 25 5.95 7.07 67.23
CA VAL A 25 5.19 5.82 67.34
C VAL A 25 6.11 4.59 67.30
N ILE A 26 7.18 4.64 66.49
CA ILE A 26 8.07 3.49 66.28
C ILE A 26 9.29 3.53 67.23
N PHE A 27 9.82 4.74 67.51
CA PHE A 27 10.97 4.99 68.35
C PHE A 27 10.65 6.10 69.37
N PRO A 28 9.89 5.83 70.44
CA PRO A 28 9.49 6.85 71.44
C PRO A 28 10.68 7.54 72.13
N GLU A 29 11.84 6.89 72.15
CA GLU A 29 13.06 7.42 72.78
C GLU A 29 13.77 8.46 71.89
N TRP A 30 13.43 8.56 70.59
CA TRP A 30 14.00 9.53 69.66
C TRP A 30 13.18 10.83 69.75
N THR A 31 13.69 11.81 70.45
CA THR A 31 12.99 13.08 70.72
C THR A 31 13.57 14.27 69.96
N ASP A 32 14.73 14.14 69.32
CA ASP A 32 15.35 15.21 68.57
C ASP A 32 15.04 15.05 67.05
N PHE A 33 14.32 16.00 66.50
CA PHE A 33 13.93 16.06 65.09
C PHE A 33 14.58 17.23 64.37
N ASN A 34 15.74 17.69 64.88
CA ASN A 34 16.51 18.77 64.26
C ASN A 34 17.07 18.35 62.92
N GLU A 35 17.17 19.29 61.98
CA GLU A 35 17.74 19.06 60.61
C GLU A 35 19.22 18.55 60.66
N HIS A 36 19.91 18.79 61.78
CA HIS A 36 21.30 18.33 61.96
C HIS A 36 21.43 16.95 62.64
N ASP A 37 20.29 16.33 62.98
CA ASP A 37 20.30 14.98 63.52
C ASP A 37 20.66 13.96 62.43
N PRO A 38 21.66 13.08 62.67
CA PRO A 38 22.09 12.09 61.67
C PRO A 38 20.94 11.18 61.21
N GLY A 39 19.98 10.86 62.08
CA GLY A 39 18.84 10.05 61.73
C GLY A 39 17.87 10.78 60.79
N ILE A 40 17.66 12.08 61.03
CA ILE A 40 16.84 12.92 60.12
C ILE A 40 17.53 13.05 58.78
N THR A 41 18.85 13.26 58.72
CA THR A 41 19.61 13.31 57.48
C THR A 41 19.48 12.02 56.66
N VAL A 42 19.47 10.85 57.33
CA VAL A 42 19.24 9.54 56.64
C VAL A 42 17.81 9.44 56.10
N ILE A 43 16.81 9.90 56.86
CA ILE A 43 15.40 9.94 56.40
C ILE A 43 15.27 10.84 55.17
N GLU A 44 15.89 12.00 55.19
CA GLU A 44 15.90 12.93 54.05
C GLU A 44 16.56 12.34 52.81
N LEU A 45 17.67 11.60 52.97
CA LEU A 45 18.29 10.88 51.87
C LEU A 45 17.35 9.82 51.27
N PHE A 46 16.70 9.02 52.13
CA PHE A 46 15.74 8.03 51.65
C PHE A 46 14.49 8.66 51.02
N ALA A 47 14.03 9.79 51.53
CA ALA A 47 12.91 10.53 50.94
C ALA A 47 13.25 11.03 49.56
N TRP A 48 14.46 11.57 49.36
CA TRP A 48 14.95 11.99 48.06
C TRP A 48 15.09 10.80 47.10
N LEU A 49 15.64 9.67 47.54
CA LEU A 49 15.72 8.45 46.71
C LEU A 49 14.33 7.93 46.32
N LYS A 50 13.38 7.97 47.24
CA LYS A 50 11.99 7.56 46.97
C LYS A 50 11.36 8.47 45.92
N GLU A 51 11.49 9.79 46.05
CA GLU A 51 10.97 10.75 45.08
C GLU A 51 11.56 10.52 43.69
N MET A 52 12.88 10.29 43.60
CA MET A 52 13.53 9.93 42.32
C MET A 52 12.99 8.64 41.74
N GLN A 53 12.73 7.61 42.55
CA GLN A 53 12.15 6.35 42.07
C GLN A 53 10.71 6.54 41.57
N GLN A 54 9.89 7.30 42.31
CA GLN A 54 8.51 7.63 41.89
C GLN A 54 8.50 8.40 40.57
N TYR A 55 9.37 9.38 40.40
CA TYR A 55 9.52 10.13 39.15
C TYR A 55 9.89 9.24 37.95
N THR A 56 10.70 8.20 38.16
CA THR A 56 11.03 7.25 37.10
C THR A 56 9.88 6.29 36.79
N LEU A 57 9.02 5.96 37.78
CA LEU A 57 7.85 5.10 37.56
C LEU A 57 6.78 5.78 36.69
N ASP A 58 6.62 7.10 36.79
CA ASP A 58 5.69 7.86 35.95
C ASP A 58 6.16 8.03 34.52
N ARG A 59 7.45 7.76 34.25
CA ARG A 59 8.01 7.77 32.91
C ARG A 59 7.89 6.39 32.28
N ILE A 60 6.75 6.10 31.67
CA ILE A 60 6.61 4.91 30.85
C ILE A 60 7.27 5.19 29.50
N PRO A 61 8.39 4.52 29.14
CA PRO A 61 8.98 4.63 27.84
C PRO A 61 8.00 4.25 26.74
N ASP A 62 8.12 4.84 25.56
CA ASP A 62 7.24 4.52 24.43
C ASP A 62 7.29 3.04 24.07
N SER A 63 8.46 2.38 24.21
CA SER A 63 8.61 0.93 24.03
C SER A 63 7.74 0.11 24.97
N THR A 64 7.62 0.51 26.25
CA THR A 64 6.73 -0.17 27.22
C THR A 64 5.26 0.09 26.87
N ARG A 65 4.93 1.29 26.43
CA ARG A 65 3.57 1.64 25.99
C ARG A 65 3.16 0.82 24.77
N GLU A 66 4.05 0.70 23.77
CA GLU A 66 3.85 -0.15 22.61
C GLU A 66 3.66 -1.62 23.00
N ALA A 67 4.49 -2.14 23.91
CA ALA A 67 4.35 -3.51 24.40
C ALA A 67 2.99 -3.75 25.10
N MET A 68 2.52 -2.77 25.91
CA MET A 68 1.19 -2.85 26.54
C MET A 68 0.06 -2.79 25.50
N LEU A 69 0.17 -1.97 24.46
CA LEU A 69 -0.82 -1.92 23.38
C LEU A 69 -0.88 -3.24 22.61
N ARG A 70 0.28 -3.85 22.32
CA ARG A 70 0.34 -5.19 21.71
C ARG A 70 -0.32 -6.26 22.56
N LEU A 71 -0.11 -6.24 23.88
CA LEU A 71 -0.82 -7.13 24.82
C LEU A 71 -2.33 -6.92 24.82
N ALA A 72 -2.79 -5.70 24.54
CA ALA A 72 -4.21 -5.37 24.38
C ALA A 72 -4.76 -5.69 22.98
N GLY A 73 -3.95 -6.29 22.09
CA GLY A 73 -4.33 -6.60 20.70
C GLY A 73 -4.34 -5.38 19.77
N VAL A 74 -3.77 -4.25 20.19
CA VAL A 74 -3.64 -3.05 19.37
C VAL A 74 -2.26 -3.07 18.72
N GLN A 75 -2.21 -3.19 17.40
CA GLN A 75 -0.97 -3.06 16.65
C GLN A 75 -0.82 -1.62 16.12
N PRO A 76 0.42 -1.08 16.03
CA PRO A 76 0.64 0.17 15.34
C PRO A 76 0.25 0.01 13.86
N LEU A 77 -0.32 1.06 13.28
CA LEU A 77 -0.56 1.09 11.84
C LEU A 77 0.79 1.13 11.13
N GLU A 78 0.97 0.24 10.16
CA GLU A 78 2.12 0.31 9.26
C GLU A 78 2.04 1.58 8.40
N ALA A 79 3.19 2.07 7.97
CA ALA A 79 3.24 3.18 7.02
C ALA A 79 2.61 2.73 5.69
N ALA A 80 1.53 3.37 5.31
CA ALA A 80 0.87 3.13 4.03
C ALA A 80 1.27 4.21 3.01
N PRO A 81 1.37 3.87 1.73
CA PRO A 81 1.61 4.85 0.69
C PRO A 81 0.33 5.62 0.38
N ALA A 82 0.43 6.94 0.20
CA ALA A 82 -0.69 7.74 -0.28
C ALA A 82 -1.07 7.30 -1.71
N SER A 83 -2.35 7.32 -2.01
CA SER A 83 -2.90 7.01 -3.34
C SER A 83 -3.50 8.24 -4.01
N VAL A 84 -3.50 8.24 -5.34
CA VAL A 84 -4.07 9.31 -6.14
C VAL A 84 -4.57 8.77 -7.48
N GLU A 85 -5.65 9.34 -7.97
CA GLU A 85 -6.13 9.13 -9.34
C GLU A 85 -5.83 10.36 -10.18
N LEU A 86 -5.15 10.16 -11.30
CA LEU A 86 -4.81 11.21 -12.26
C LEU A 86 -5.59 11.02 -13.54
N ILE A 87 -6.10 12.13 -14.08
CA ILE A 87 -6.87 12.14 -15.32
C ILE A 87 -5.97 12.64 -16.45
N PRO A 88 -5.58 11.81 -17.41
CA PRO A 88 -4.77 12.24 -18.53
C PRO A 88 -5.57 13.14 -19.47
N ALA A 89 -4.98 14.29 -19.86
CA ALA A 89 -5.60 15.19 -20.82
C ALA A 89 -5.77 14.56 -22.21
N ALA A 90 -4.80 13.71 -22.58
CA ALA A 90 -4.85 12.87 -23.78
C ALA A 90 -4.27 11.49 -23.38
N PRO A 91 -5.10 10.48 -23.08
CA PRO A 91 -4.61 9.20 -22.60
C PRO A 91 -3.71 8.54 -23.66
N PRO A 92 -2.48 8.17 -23.30
CA PRO A 92 -1.59 7.44 -24.19
C PRO A 92 -2.15 6.04 -24.46
N GLU A 93 -1.73 5.41 -25.54
CA GLU A 93 -2.18 4.05 -25.86
C GLU A 93 -1.74 3.05 -24.79
N TYR A 94 -0.53 3.26 -24.26
CA TYR A 94 0.09 2.39 -23.28
C TYR A 94 1.04 3.17 -22.36
N LEU A 95 1.06 2.81 -21.06
CA LEU A 95 2.07 3.19 -20.07
C LEU A 95 2.51 1.94 -19.31
N PRO A 96 3.81 1.66 -19.22
CA PRO A 96 4.30 0.52 -18.44
C PRO A 96 4.14 0.75 -16.94
N ALA A 97 4.09 -0.32 -16.17
CA ALA A 97 4.19 -0.25 -14.71
C ALA A 97 5.46 0.52 -14.32
N GLY A 98 5.38 1.29 -13.23
CA GLY A 98 6.49 2.12 -12.81
C GLY A 98 6.65 3.45 -13.54
N SER A 99 5.73 3.83 -14.40
CA SER A 99 5.63 5.22 -14.86
C SER A 99 5.41 6.14 -13.67
N THR A 100 6.08 7.30 -13.61
CA THR A 100 6.14 8.16 -12.43
C THR A 100 5.59 9.55 -12.69
N ALA A 101 4.93 10.10 -11.68
CA ALA A 101 4.56 11.50 -11.58
C ALA A 101 5.27 12.13 -10.38
N HIS A 102 5.77 13.34 -10.53
CA HIS A 102 6.50 14.03 -9.47
C HIS A 102 5.79 15.34 -9.12
N SER A 103 5.72 15.62 -7.82
CA SER A 103 5.31 16.93 -7.32
C SER A 103 6.50 17.92 -7.35
N ALA A 104 6.21 19.19 -7.12
CA ALA A 104 7.23 20.24 -7.13
C ALA A 104 8.31 20.07 -6.04
N ASP A 105 8.00 19.40 -4.94
CA ASP A 105 8.91 19.05 -3.85
C ASP A 105 9.68 17.72 -4.09
N GLY A 106 9.50 17.10 -5.25
CA GLY A 106 10.16 15.85 -5.63
C GLY A 106 9.53 14.59 -5.02
N THR A 107 8.30 14.67 -4.49
CA THR A 107 7.58 13.47 -4.05
C THR A 107 7.11 12.67 -5.27
N GLU A 108 7.51 11.41 -5.32
CA GLU A 108 7.26 10.49 -6.44
C GLU A 108 5.99 9.67 -6.22
N PHE A 109 5.18 9.59 -7.25
CA PHE A 109 4.02 8.71 -7.35
C PHE A 109 4.22 7.75 -8.51
N THR A 110 3.99 6.48 -8.28
CA THR A 110 4.29 5.42 -9.25
C THR A 110 3.02 4.71 -9.68
N LEU A 111 2.87 4.51 -10.99
CA LEU A 111 1.84 3.66 -11.58
C LEU A 111 2.11 2.20 -11.21
N THR A 112 1.20 1.59 -10.47
CA THR A 112 1.42 0.24 -9.91
C THR A 112 1.25 -0.85 -10.95
N GLU A 113 0.23 -0.72 -11.80
CA GLU A 113 -0.09 -1.67 -12.87
C GLU A 113 0.07 -1.01 -14.24
N PRO A 114 0.43 -1.75 -15.30
CA PRO A 114 0.51 -1.17 -16.64
C PRO A 114 -0.86 -0.66 -17.09
N PHE A 115 -0.86 0.50 -17.72
CA PHE A 115 -2.07 1.11 -18.25
C PHE A 115 -2.21 0.85 -19.75
N ARG A 116 -3.38 0.45 -20.17
CA ARG A 116 -3.80 0.40 -21.59
C ARG A 116 -5.05 1.24 -21.78
N ARG A 117 -5.01 2.12 -22.78
CA ARG A 117 -6.14 2.95 -23.12
C ARG A 117 -7.33 2.10 -23.59
N GLN A 118 -8.49 2.30 -22.99
CA GLN A 118 -9.73 1.78 -23.53
C GLN A 118 -10.33 2.75 -24.57
N ASP A 119 -10.91 2.20 -25.64
CA ASP A 119 -11.48 2.99 -26.75
C ASP A 119 -12.86 3.57 -26.37
N ALA A 120 -13.63 2.85 -25.59
CA ALA A 120 -14.93 3.31 -25.07
C ALA A 120 -14.73 4.43 -24.04
N GLN A 121 -14.93 5.68 -24.47
CA GLN A 121 -14.83 6.85 -23.61
C GLN A 121 -16.21 7.40 -23.26
N ILE A 122 -16.33 8.09 -22.13
CA ILE A 122 -17.54 8.80 -21.74
C ILE A 122 -17.74 9.99 -22.68
N SER A 123 -18.88 10.05 -23.36
CA SER A 123 -19.27 11.19 -24.18
C SER A 123 -20.30 12.07 -23.50
N LYS A 124 -21.26 11.48 -22.76
CA LYS A 124 -22.30 12.19 -22.01
C LYS A 124 -22.73 11.44 -20.77
N ILE A 125 -23.16 12.18 -19.77
CA ILE A 125 -23.68 11.64 -18.51
C ILE A 125 -25.05 12.29 -18.24
N TYR A 126 -26.09 11.48 -18.03
CA TYR A 126 -27.44 11.94 -17.66
C TYR A 126 -27.90 11.32 -16.36
N MET A 127 -28.55 12.10 -15.55
CA MET A 127 -29.32 11.62 -14.41
C MET A 127 -30.81 11.56 -14.79
N LYS A 128 -31.47 10.43 -14.55
CA LYS A 128 -32.91 10.28 -14.68
C LYS A 128 -33.56 10.52 -13.34
N SER A 129 -34.48 11.45 -13.32
CA SER A 129 -35.41 11.74 -12.22
C SER A 129 -36.86 11.58 -12.67
N PRO A 130 -37.85 11.59 -11.77
CA PRO A 130 -39.29 11.62 -12.17
C PRO A 130 -39.65 12.78 -13.10
N GLY A 131 -38.92 13.91 -13.03
CA GLY A 131 -39.09 15.08 -13.88
C GLY A 131 -38.46 15.00 -15.27
N GLY A 132 -37.67 13.95 -15.57
CA GLY A 132 -37.01 13.80 -16.87
C GLY A 132 -35.50 13.55 -16.74
N TYR A 133 -34.77 13.76 -17.84
CA TYR A 133 -33.32 13.63 -17.90
C TYR A 133 -32.64 14.98 -17.64
N VAL A 134 -31.58 14.97 -16.83
CA VAL A 134 -30.72 16.11 -16.58
C VAL A 134 -29.33 15.76 -17.10
N ASP A 135 -28.82 16.58 -18.01
CA ASP A 135 -27.43 16.46 -18.50
C ASP A 135 -26.45 17.01 -17.44
N VAL A 136 -25.55 16.15 -16.99
CA VAL A 136 -24.51 16.46 -16.00
C VAL A 136 -23.11 16.26 -16.55
N THR A 137 -22.97 16.15 -17.86
CA THR A 137 -21.72 15.86 -18.57
C THR A 137 -20.61 16.85 -18.22
N GLY A 138 -20.93 18.13 -18.04
CA GLY A 138 -19.96 19.17 -17.73
C GLY A 138 -19.55 19.27 -16.26
N LEU A 139 -20.29 18.60 -15.34
CA LEU A 139 -19.99 18.67 -13.91
C LEU A 139 -18.69 17.95 -13.51
N PRO A 140 -18.39 16.73 -14.04
CA PRO A 140 -17.07 16.15 -13.89
C PRO A 140 -16.03 17.03 -14.61
N GLY A 141 -15.08 17.59 -13.85
CA GLY A 141 -14.06 18.51 -14.39
C GLY A 141 -14.24 19.98 -13.99
N GLU A 142 -15.41 20.40 -13.52
CA GLU A 142 -15.54 21.70 -12.85
C GLU A 142 -15.03 21.61 -11.41
N ARG A 143 -14.05 22.42 -11.07
CA ARG A 143 -13.41 22.43 -9.76
C ARG A 143 -14.43 22.66 -8.64
N GLY A 144 -14.66 21.62 -7.80
CA GLY A 144 -15.56 21.67 -6.66
C GLY A 144 -17.05 21.42 -7.02
N ALA A 145 -17.38 21.12 -8.27
CA ALA A 145 -18.69 20.63 -8.65
C ALA A 145 -18.92 19.23 -8.11
N VAL A 146 -20.11 18.98 -7.60
CA VAL A 146 -20.53 17.66 -7.10
C VAL A 146 -21.96 17.39 -7.50
N PHE A 147 -22.32 16.13 -7.69
CA PHE A 147 -23.67 15.74 -8.03
C PHE A 147 -24.08 14.41 -7.39
N TYR A 148 -25.37 14.23 -7.16
CA TYR A 148 -25.95 12.98 -6.68
C TYR A 148 -26.44 12.16 -7.89
N PRO A 149 -25.79 11.05 -8.26
CA PRO A 149 -26.13 10.30 -9.49
C PRO A 149 -27.56 9.74 -9.49
N PHE A 150 -28.15 9.54 -8.31
CA PHE A 150 -29.54 9.06 -8.13
C PHE A 150 -30.43 10.10 -7.42
N GLY A 151 -29.98 11.35 -7.27
CA GLY A 151 -30.61 12.38 -6.44
C GLY A 151 -30.25 12.27 -4.98
N ALA A 152 -30.51 13.33 -4.21
CA ALA A 152 -30.17 13.42 -2.79
C ALA A 152 -31.18 12.70 -1.86
N GLU A 153 -32.35 12.35 -2.37
CA GLU A 153 -33.43 11.71 -1.60
C GLU A 153 -33.25 10.19 -1.60
N LEU A 154 -33.55 9.55 -0.47
CA LEU A 154 -33.44 8.09 -0.30
C LEU A 154 -34.49 7.29 -1.11
N ASP A 155 -35.55 7.95 -1.59
CA ASP A 155 -36.48 7.35 -2.55
C ASP A 155 -35.87 7.32 -3.95
N CYS A 156 -35.38 6.14 -4.32
CA CYS A 156 -34.69 5.90 -5.57
C CYS A 156 -35.60 5.40 -6.70
N ALA A 157 -36.91 5.28 -6.47
CA ALA A 157 -37.83 4.70 -7.44
C ALA A 157 -37.80 5.45 -8.78
N GLY A 158 -37.48 4.75 -9.88
CA GLY A 158 -37.38 5.29 -11.22
C GLY A 158 -36.24 6.25 -11.48
N ARG A 159 -35.24 6.28 -10.59
CA ARG A 159 -34.02 7.09 -10.74
C ARG A 159 -32.86 6.19 -11.16
N TYR A 160 -32.08 6.66 -12.12
CA TYR A 160 -30.89 5.96 -12.61
C TYR A 160 -29.89 6.93 -13.25
N LEU A 161 -28.64 6.51 -13.26
CA LEU A 161 -27.57 7.18 -13.96
C LEU A 161 -27.40 6.55 -15.35
N LEU A 162 -27.27 7.37 -16.38
CA LEU A 162 -26.94 6.97 -17.74
C LEU A 162 -25.61 7.53 -18.17
N ILE A 163 -24.74 6.68 -18.69
CA ILE A 163 -23.46 7.05 -19.22
C ILE A 163 -23.42 6.65 -20.70
N LYS A 164 -23.28 7.65 -21.59
CA LYS A 164 -23.10 7.42 -23.00
C LYS A 164 -21.65 7.22 -23.35
N LEU A 165 -21.37 6.17 -24.10
CA LEU A 165 -20.04 5.82 -24.56
C LEU A 165 -19.83 6.20 -26.02
N THR A 166 -18.57 6.45 -26.39
CA THR A 166 -18.16 6.74 -27.78
C THR A 166 -18.13 5.50 -28.66
N ALA A 167 -17.91 4.33 -28.07
CA ALA A 167 -17.78 3.05 -28.78
C ALA A 167 -18.34 1.90 -27.94
N ALA A 168 -18.69 0.80 -28.59
CA ALA A 168 -19.03 -0.47 -27.96
C ALA A 168 -17.74 -1.23 -27.62
N GLN A 169 -17.66 -1.77 -26.41
CA GLN A 169 -16.50 -2.55 -25.93
C GLN A 169 -17.01 -3.60 -24.94
N GLU A 170 -16.47 -4.82 -25.00
CA GLU A 170 -16.90 -5.92 -24.13
C GLU A 170 -16.51 -5.75 -22.65
N GLU A 171 -15.41 -5.08 -22.39
CA GLU A 171 -14.96 -4.76 -21.04
C GLU A 171 -14.77 -3.25 -20.90
N ILE A 172 -15.44 -2.67 -19.93
CA ILE A 172 -15.45 -1.21 -19.71
C ILE A 172 -15.06 -0.93 -18.28
N SER A 173 -14.03 -0.10 -18.09
CA SER A 173 -13.62 0.41 -16.79
C SER A 173 -14.03 1.87 -16.65
N LEU A 174 -14.68 2.17 -15.52
CA LEU A 174 -15.09 3.50 -15.10
C LEU A 174 -14.40 3.85 -13.78
N ASP A 175 -13.82 5.02 -13.71
CA ASP A 175 -13.18 5.55 -12.50
C ASP A 175 -14.10 6.57 -11.85
N PHE A 176 -14.59 6.27 -10.64
CA PHE A 176 -15.49 7.11 -9.88
C PHE A 176 -14.70 7.90 -8.84
N ILE A 177 -14.94 9.20 -8.79
CA ILE A 177 -14.36 10.08 -7.79
C ILE A 177 -15.48 10.58 -6.89
N THR A 178 -15.47 10.13 -5.64
CA THR A 178 -16.41 10.59 -4.61
C THR A 178 -15.98 11.94 -4.05
N SER A 179 -16.95 12.72 -3.59
CA SER A 179 -16.63 14.00 -2.94
C SER A 179 -16.10 13.80 -1.53
N ASP A 180 -15.03 14.50 -1.17
CA ASP A 180 -14.50 14.55 0.21
C ASP A 180 -15.54 15.05 1.24
N ARG A 181 -16.61 15.72 0.78
CA ARG A 181 -17.70 16.19 1.64
C ARG A 181 -18.58 15.07 2.17
N CYS A 182 -18.51 13.89 1.57
CA CYS A 182 -19.22 12.68 2.00
C CYS A 182 -18.28 11.64 2.59
N ALA A 183 -17.18 12.05 3.23
CA ALA A 183 -16.33 11.16 4.00
C ALA A 183 -17.15 10.54 5.14
N VAL A 184 -17.84 9.44 4.85
CA VAL A 184 -18.43 8.57 5.86
C VAL A 184 -17.27 7.95 6.63
N ALA A 185 -17.21 8.24 7.95
CA ALA A 185 -16.26 7.57 8.81
C ALA A 185 -16.46 6.05 8.65
N ARG A 186 -15.44 5.34 8.19
CA ARG A 186 -15.50 3.88 8.03
C ARG A 186 -15.87 3.28 9.37
N ASN A 187 -16.92 2.47 9.40
CA ASN A 187 -17.17 1.60 10.54
C ASN A 187 -16.05 0.53 10.54
N PRO A 188 -15.12 0.54 11.52
CA PRO A 188 -14.00 -0.42 11.55
C PRO A 188 -14.46 -1.86 11.78
N TYR A 189 -15.73 -2.04 12.10
CA TYR A 189 -16.38 -3.35 12.33
C TYR A 189 -17.30 -3.77 11.18
N ALA A 190 -17.39 -2.99 10.10
CA ALA A 190 -18.15 -3.39 8.93
C ALA A 190 -17.40 -4.50 8.20
N ASP A 191 -18.08 -5.63 8.05
CA ASP A 191 -17.58 -6.76 7.25
C ASP A 191 -17.29 -6.27 5.83
N GLU A 192 -16.11 -6.57 5.29
CA GLU A 192 -15.66 -6.13 3.96
C GLU A 192 -16.53 -6.69 2.81
N SER A 193 -17.44 -7.61 3.11
CA SER A 193 -18.22 -8.39 2.14
C SER A 193 -19.48 -7.73 1.62
N GLY A 194 -19.92 -6.58 2.14
CA GLY A 194 -21.18 -5.95 1.79
C GLY A 194 -21.05 -4.53 1.27
N ALA A 195 -21.30 -4.28 -0.02
CA ALA A 195 -21.55 -2.92 -0.48
C ALA A 195 -22.77 -2.36 0.28
N PRO A 196 -22.67 -1.15 0.87
CA PRO A 196 -23.81 -0.55 1.59
C PRO A 196 -24.98 -0.19 0.68
N ARG A 197 -24.77 -0.29 -0.63
CA ARG A 197 -25.77 0.01 -1.67
C ARG A 197 -25.78 -1.10 -2.71
N ASP A 198 -26.97 -1.53 -3.12
CA ASP A 198 -27.14 -2.47 -4.22
C ASP A 198 -27.38 -1.68 -5.51
N ILE A 199 -26.35 -1.62 -6.37
CA ILE A 199 -26.35 -0.92 -7.65
C ILE A 199 -26.25 -1.94 -8.76
N ARG A 200 -27.35 -2.09 -9.53
CA ARG A 200 -27.38 -2.93 -10.71
C ARG A 200 -26.90 -2.14 -11.93
N TRP A 201 -25.89 -2.70 -12.61
CA TRP A 201 -25.38 -2.17 -13.85
C TRP A 201 -25.95 -2.90 -15.05
N GLU A 202 -26.29 -2.14 -16.08
CA GLU A 202 -26.84 -2.65 -17.31
C GLU A 202 -26.20 -1.94 -18.51
N TYR A 203 -26.08 -2.65 -19.63
CA TYR A 203 -25.61 -2.11 -20.91
C TYR A 203 -26.71 -2.14 -21.95
N SER A 204 -26.67 -1.21 -22.92
CA SER A 204 -27.61 -1.16 -24.02
C SER A 204 -27.34 -2.23 -25.07
N THR A 205 -28.41 -2.82 -25.60
CA THR A 205 -28.40 -3.70 -26.77
C THR A 205 -29.35 -3.16 -27.80
N SER A 206 -29.43 -3.72 -28.98
CA SER A 206 -30.45 -3.33 -30.01
C SER A 206 -31.89 -3.55 -29.57
N ALA A 207 -32.11 -4.39 -28.54
CA ALA A 207 -33.44 -4.76 -28.04
C ALA A 207 -33.80 -4.11 -26.69
N GLY A 208 -32.89 -3.38 -26.06
CA GLY A 208 -33.11 -2.78 -24.74
C GLY A 208 -31.84 -2.86 -23.88
N PHE A 209 -32.03 -3.00 -22.56
CA PHE A 209 -30.94 -3.11 -21.61
C PHE A 209 -30.76 -4.55 -21.13
N ALA A 210 -29.50 -5.00 -21.00
CA ALA A 210 -29.08 -6.28 -20.44
C ALA A 210 -28.18 -6.05 -19.24
N PRO A 211 -28.16 -6.96 -18.24
CA PRO A 211 -27.32 -6.81 -17.05
C PRO A 211 -25.83 -6.94 -17.39
N CYS A 212 -24.98 -6.08 -16.80
CA CYS A 212 -23.54 -6.21 -16.83
C CYS A 212 -23.08 -7.28 -15.82
N GLU A 213 -21.97 -7.94 -16.14
CA GLU A 213 -21.18 -8.69 -15.18
C GLU A 213 -20.23 -7.72 -14.45
N VAL A 214 -20.38 -7.55 -13.14
CA VAL A 214 -19.42 -6.77 -12.35
C VAL A 214 -18.20 -7.64 -12.09
N ARG A 215 -17.08 -7.36 -12.79
CA ARG A 215 -15.82 -8.11 -12.66
C ARG A 215 -14.99 -7.63 -11.49
N ARG A 216 -14.98 -6.33 -11.26
CA ARG A 216 -14.27 -5.69 -10.14
C ARG A 216 -15.00 -4.42 -9.73
N ASP A 217 -15.25 -4.25 -8.44
CA ASP A 217 -15.80 -3.01 -7.86
C ASP A 217 -14.94 -2.56 -6.67
N LEU A 218 -14.10 -1.57 -6.89
CA LEU A 218 -13.31 -0.91 -5.85
C LEU A 218 -14.07 0.28 -5.25
N THR A 219 -15.24 0.63 -5.77
CA THR A 219 -16.06 1.74 -5.27
C THR A 219 -16.95 1.34 -4.12
N HIS A 220 -17.15 0.03 -3.88
CA HIS A 220 -18.10 -0.50 -2.89
C HIS A 220 -19.49 0.16 -3.02
N GLY A 221 -20.06 0.10 -4.24
CA GLY A 221 -21.35 0.72 -4.52
C GLY A 221 -21.31 2.25 -4.50
N MET A 222 -20.27 2.86 -5.06
CA MET A 222 -20.02 4.32 -5.10
C MET A 222 -19.88 4.95 -3.70
N SER A 223 -19.40 4.19 -2.70
CA SER A 223 -19.10 4.70 -1.37
C SER A 223 -17.71 5.31 -1.28
N PHE A 224 -16.81 4.89 -2.15
CA PHE A 224 -15.41 5.33 -2.22
C PHE A 224 -15.03 5.66 -3.66
N SER A 225 -14.00 6.51 -3.80
CA SER A 225 -13.32 6.67 -5.08
C SER A 225 -12.65 5.34 -5.47
N GLY A 226 -12.70 4.99 -6.75
CA GLY A 226 -12.11 3.76 -7.23
C GLY A 226 -12.63 3.34 -8.59
N ARG A 227 -12.06 2.25 -9.10
CA ARG A 227 -12.37 1.68 -10.40
C ARG A 227 -13.46 0.62 -10.31
N LEU A 228 -14.43 0.73 -11.23
CA LEU A 228 -15.43 -0.29 -11.52
C LEU A 228 -15.17 -0.87 -12.91
N THR A 229 -15.00 -2.20 -13.01
CA THR A 229 -14.84 -2.89 -14.29
C THR A 229 -16.05 -3.76 -14.56
N LEU A 230 -16.69 -3.51 -15.71
CA LEU A 230 -17.91 -4.16 -16.17
C LEU A 230 -17.64 -5.02 -17.41
N GLY A 231 -18.15 -6.25 -17.39
CA GLY A 231 -18.30 -7.09 -18.57
C GLY A 231 -19.61 -6.83 -19.27
N CYS A 232 -19.54 -6.45 -20.54
CA CYS A 232 -20.69 -6.12 -21.38
C CYS A 232 -20.66 -7.06 -22.60
N GLY A 233 -21.65 -7.94 -22.72
CA GLY A 233 -21.72 -8.88 -23.85
C GLY A 233 -21.99 -8.17 -25.20
N ASP A 234 -23.16 -8.39 -25.78
CA ASP A 234 -23.54 -7.78 -27.05
C ASP A 234 -23.96 -6.30 -26.89
N ILE A 235 -23.03 -5.47 -26.37
CA ILE A 235 -23.28 -4.04 -26.20
C ILE A 235 -23.46 -3.33 -27.56
N GLY A 236 -24.51 -2.55 -27.70
CA GLY A 236 -24.84 -1.88 -28.94
C GLY A 236 -25.68 -0.62 -28.76
N GLU A 237 -25.97 0.03 -29.88
CA GLU A 237 -26.74 1.27 -29.88
C GLU A 237 -28.21 1.05 -29.54
N TYR A 238 -28.76 1.94 -28.73
CA TYR A 238 -30.17 1.99 -28.34
C TYR A 238 -30.69 3.44 -28.28
N SER A 239 -31.98 3.64 -28.47
CA SER A 239 -32.58 4.99 -28.51
C SER A 239 -33.96 5.13 -27.85
N GLU A 240 -34.71 4.05 -27.68
CA GLU A 240 -36.08 4.15 -27.23
C GLU A 240 -36.18 4.61 -25.77
N GLY A 241 -36.88 5.72 -25.53
CA GLY A 241 -37.08 6.31 -24.21
C GLY A 241 -35.81 6.98 -23.62
N LEU A 242 -34.74 7.15 -24.42
CA LEU A 242 -33.50 7.79 -24.03
C LEU A 242 -33.36 9.21 -24.63
N PRO A 243 -32.51 10.09 -24.06
CA PRO A 243 -32.30 11.44 -24.56
C PRO A 243 -31.84 11.49 -26.03
N GLU A 244 -31.03 10.52 -26.43
CA GLU A 244 -30.46 10.40 -27.77
C GLU A 244 -30.07 8.96 -28.10
N LYS A 245 -29.83 8.66 -29.37
CA LYS A 245 -29.30 7.36 -29.80
C LYS A 245 -27.84 7.21 -29.43
N GLY A 246 -27.43 6.03 -28.96
CA GLY A 246 -26.05 5.74 -28.63
C GLY A 246 -25.83 4.41 -27.91
N VAL A 247 -24.60 4.17 -27.52
CA VAL A 247 -24.14 3.06 -26.66
C VAL A 247 -24.19 3.52 -25.21
N TRP A 248 -24.87 2.80 -24.35
CA TRP A 248 -25.18 3.25 -23.01
C TRP A 248 -24.84 2.23 -21.93
N LEU A 249 -24.38 2.76 -20.80
CA LEU A 249 -24.42 2.07 -19.51
C LEU A 249 -25.46 2.72 -18.62
N ARG A 250 -26.18 1.92 -17.86
CA ARG A 250 -27.19 2.37 -16.91
C ARG A 250 -26.94 1.79 -15.53
N ALA A 251 -26.83 2.65 -14.53
CA ALA A 251 -26.77 2.24 -13.13
C ALA A 251 -28.11 2.49 -12.46
N CYS A 252 -28.73 1.44 -11.93
CA CYS A 252 -29.96 1.49 -11.17
C CYS A 252 -29.70 1.14 -9.73
N ILE A 253 -30.09 1.99 -8.79
CA ILE A 253 -30.00 1.67 -7.38
C ILE A 253 -31.24 0.90 -6.95
N GLU A 254 -31.06 -0.31 -6.43
CA GLU A 254 -32.18 -1.15 -5.97
C GLU A 254 -32.43 -0.98 -4.47
N TYR A 255 -31.35 -0.79 -3.70
CA TYR A 255 -31.42 -0.57 -2.27
C TYR A 255 -30.36 0.43 -1.82
N ALA A 256 -30.78 1.45 -1.08
CA ALA A 256 -29.88 2.51 -0.63
C ALA A 256 -29.12 2.17 0.66
N GLY A 257 -29.50 1.15 1.41
CA GLY A 257 -28.83 0.54 2.57
C GLY A 257 -28.15 1.43 3.62
N CYS A 258 -28.08 2.72 3.39
CA CYS A 258 -27.37 3.72 4.18
C CYS A 258 -28.17 5.03 4.25
N GLU A 259 -27.83 5.90 5.18
CA GLU A 259 -28.50 7.18 5.44
C GLU A 259 -28.23 8.23 4.36
N ASP A 260 -27.11 8.10 3.60
CA ASP A 260 -26.69 9.07 2.59
C ASP A 260 -26.58 8.47 1.19
N MET A 261 -26.96 9.24 0.19
CA MET A 261 -26.78 8.92 -1.22
C MET A 261 -25.34 9.22 -1.67
N PRO A 262 -24.82 8.47 -2.68
CA PRO A 262 -23.48 8.74 -3.18
C PRO A 262 -23.39 10.15 -3.75
N LEU A 263 -22.31 10.87 -3.40
CA LEU A 263 -22.01 12.19 -3.93
C LEU A 263 -20.70 12.10 -4.72
N LEU A 264 -20.77 12.36 -6.02
CA LEU A 264 -19.66 12.23 -6.93
C LEU A 264 -19.10 13.60 -7.33
N SER A 265 -17.78 13.70 -7.43
CA SER A 265 -17.05 14.81 -8.05
C SER A 265 -16.78 14.54 -9.52
N GLY A 266 -16.71 13.27 -9.94
CA GLY A 266 -16.45 12.91 -11.31
C GLY A 266 -16.67 11.43 -11.62
N ILE A 267 -16.83 11.16 -12.91
CA ILE A 267 -16.79 9.82 -13.50
C ILE A 267 -15.93 9.94 -14.75
N TYR A 268 -14.90 9.12 -14.82
CA TYR A 268 -13.91 9.18 -15.88
C TYR A 268 -13.70 7.80 -16.51
N THR A 269 -13.11 7.81 -17.69
CA THR A 269 -12.50 6.64 -18.32
C THR A 269 -11.02 6.90 -18.49
N ASN A 270 -10.21 5.85 -18.45
CA ASN A 270 -8.76 5.98 -18.60
C ASN A 270 -8.06 6.81 -17.50
N ALA A 271 -8.59 6.84 -16.28
CA ALA A 271 -7.85 7.38 -15.15
C ALA A 271 -6.65 6.50 -14.79
N LEU A 272 -5.62 7.10 -14.21
CA LEU A 272 -4.38 6.46 -13.81
C LEU A 272 -4.33 6.40 -12.29
N ALA A 273 -4.30 5.21 -11.72
CA ALA A 273 -4.15 5.01 -10.28
C ALA A 273 -2.67 4.90 -9.91
N LEU A 274 -2.17 5.87 -9.15
CA LEU A 274 -0.79 5.91 -8.68
C LEU A 274 -0.73 5.84 -7.16
N THR A 275 0.37 5.29 -6.67
CA THR A 275 0.70 5.27 -5.25
C THR A 275 2.02 6.01 -4.99
N GLN A 276 2.09 6.70 -3.85
CA GLN A 276 3.29 7.39 -3.42
C GLN A 276 4.32 6.38 -2.96
N LYS A 277 5.14 5.94 -3.89
CA LYS A 277 6.25 5.04 -3.61
C LYS A 277 7.42 5.26 -4.55
N THR A 278 8.61 5.14 -3.99
CA THR A 278 9.87 5.08 -4.74
C THR A 278 10.32 3.62 -4.76
N ARG A 279 10.52 3.08 -5.95
CA ARG A 279 10.92 1.69 -6.09
C ARG A 279 12.43 1.58 -6.13
N GLY A 280 13.00 0.90 -5.13
CA GLY A 280 14.45 0.62 -5.06
C GLY A 280 14.85 -0.52 -5.97
N CYS A 281 14.08 -1.59 -5.95
CA CYS A 281 14.19 -2.72 -6.87
C CYS A 281 12.84 -3.38 -7.12
N VAL A 282 12.72 -4.03 -8.27
CA VAL A 282 11.52 -4.73 -8.71
C VAL A 282 11.89 -6.08 -9.29
N CYS A 283 11.19 -7.12 -8.87
CA CYS A 283 11.27 -8.46 -9.44
C CYS A 283 10.10 -8.68 -10.40
N THR A 284 10.39 -8.69 -11.69
CA THR A 284 9.42 -9.07 -12.71
C THR A 284 9.47 -10.57 -12.93
N GLU A 285 8.35 -11.23 -12.73
CA GLU A 285 8.18 -12.66 -12.92
C GLU A 285 7.46 -12.94 -14.23
N THR A 286 8.11 -13.66 -15.14
CA THR A 286 7.61 -13.89 -16.48
C THR A 286 7.97 -15.30 -16.97
N ARG A 287 7.61 -15.60 -18.22
CA ARG A 287 7.95 -16.86 -18.88
C ARG A 287 8.91 -16.63 -20.02
N LEU A 288 9.82 -17.58 -20.18
CA LEU A 288 10.70 -17.63 -21.34
C LEU A 288 9.90 -18.10 -22.56
N ASP A 289 9.84 -17.28 -23.59
CA ASP A 289 9.22 -17.60 -24.87
C ASP A 289 10.21 -17.35 -26.01
N GLY A 290 10.52 -18.40 -26.79
CA GLY A 290 11.40 -18.30 -27.95
C GLY A 290 12.79 -17.70 -27.68
N GLY A 291 13.31 -17.81 -26.46
CA GLY A 291 14.60 -17.22 -26.05
C GLY A 291 14.51 -15.77 -25.56
N PHE A 292 13.30 -15.26 -25.36
CA PHE A 292 13.01 -13.93 -24.84
C PHE A 292 12.15 -14.00 -23.58
N ALA A 293 12.32 -13.03 -22.70
CA ALA A 293 11.44 -12.76 -21.58
C ALA A 293 11.03 -11.29 -21.59
N GLU A 294 9.75 -11.00 -21.39
CA GLU A 294 9.27 -9.62 -21.33
C GLU A 294 9.25 -9.12 -19.90
N ALA A 295 9.78 -7.91 -19.69
CA ALA A 295 9.73 -7.18 -18.44
C ALA A 295 9.03 -5.85 -18.67
N ASP A 296 7.74 -5.82 -18.45
CA ASP A 296 6.87 -4.67 -18.72
C ASP A 296 6.92 -3.64 -17.58
N ASP A 297 8.12 -3.12 -17.31
CA ASP A 297 8.41 -2.20 -16.23
C ASP A 297 9.45 -1.15 -16.63
N VAL A 298 9.29 0.09 -16.14
CA VAL A 298 10.21 1.21 -16.42
C VAL A 298 11.62 0.93 -15.89
N LEU A 299 11.77 0.29 -14.72
CA LEU A 299 13.08 -0.05 -14.17
C LEU A 299 13.79 -1.11 -15.03
N ALA A 300 13.04 -2.04 -15.62
CA ALA A 300 13.60 -3.03 -16.53
C ALA A 300 14.25 -2.39 -17.77
N ALA A 301 13.76 -1.23 -18.19
CA ALA A 301 14.33 -0.50 -19.35
C ALA A 301 15.56 0.36 -18.99
N ARG A 302 15.82 0.66 -17.72
CA ARG A 302 16.78 1.71 -17.29
C ARG A 302 17.77 1.30 -16.20
N GLY A 303 17.52 0.19 -15.51
CA GLY A 303 18.28 -0.24 -14.33
C GLY A 303 19.44 -1.19 -14.60
N GLU A 304 20.12 -1.60 -13.55
CA GLU A 304 20.99 -2.77 -13.54
C GLU A 304 20.15 -4.01 -13.22
N HIS A 305 20.54 -5.17 -13.74
CA HIS A 305 19.71 -6.35 -13.68
C HIS A 305 20.45 -7.55 -13.10
N VAL A 306 19.72 -8.34 -12.31
CA VAL A 306 20.05 -9.73 -12.01
C VAL A 306 18.95 -10.59 -12.64
N VAL A 307 19.35 -11.54 -13.47
CA VAL A 307 18.41 -12.41 -14.17
C VAL A 307 18.54 -13.83 -13.64
N MET A 308 17.42 -14.45 -13.31
CA MET A 308 17.37 -15.81 -12.82
C MET A 308 16.45 -16.65 -13.69
N LEU A 309 16.84 -17.91 -13.92
CA LEU A 309 16.02 -18.94 -14.54
C LEU A 309 15.67 -20.01 -13.49
N ARG A 310 14.54 -20.67 -13.71
CA ARG A 310 14.11 -21.81 -12.89
C ARG A 310 14.30 -23.10 -13.67
N ASP A 311 15.07 -24.03 -13.11
CA ASP A 311 15.18 -25.41 -13.57
C ASP A 311 14.43 -26.38 -12.65
N GLU A 312 14.65 -27.68 -12.80
CA GLU A 312 14.04 -28.73 -11.97
C GLU A 312 14.49 -28.70 -10.50
N HIS A 313 15.63 -28.01 -10.19
CA HIS A 313 16.20 -27.89 -8.85
C HIS A 313 15.86 -26.54 -8.19
N GLY A 314 15.34 -25.56 -8.92
CA GLY A 314 14.96 -24.25 -8.41
C GLY A 314 15.55 -23.07 -9.19
N TRP A 315 15.66 -21.90 -8.55
CA TRP A 315 16.13 -20.66 -9.16
C TRP A 315 17.66 -20.57 -9.15
N TYR A 316 18.26 -20.19 -10.28
CA TYR A 316 19.69 -19.93 -10.42
C TYR A 316 19.94 -18.68 -11.25
N ASP A 317 21.03 -17.98 -10.95
CA ASP A 317 21.44 -16.75 -11.63
C ASP A 317 22.09 -17.04 -12.99
N VAL A 318 21.73 -16.21 -13.98
CA VAL A 318 22.35 -16.22 -15.31
C VAL A 318 23.36 -15.07 -15.35
N PRO A 319 24.66 -15.35 -15.58
CA PRO A 319 25.66 -14.30 -15.61
C PRO A 319 25.63 -13.50 -16.93
N GLU A 320 26.03 -12.24 -16.89
CA GLU A 320 26.40 -11.52 -18.10
C GLU A 320 27.69 -12.14 -18.73
N PRO A 321 27.83 -12.27 -20.05
CA PRO A 321 26.95 -11.74 -21.11
C PRO A 321 25.92 -12.73 -21.66
N GLU A 322 25.51 -13.75 -20.92
CA GLU A 322 24.59 -14.78 -21.41
C GLU A 322 23.14 -14.25 -21.60
N PHE A 323 22.87 -13.04 -21.16
CA PHE A 323 21.67 -12.31 -21.48
C PHE A 323 21.97 -10.87 -21.93
N THR A 324 21.05 -10.28 -22.69
CA THR A 324 21.07 -8.87 -23.07
C THR A 324 19.70 -8.25 -22.84
N VAL A 325 19.69 -7.02 -22.32
CA VAL A 325 18.46 -6.26 -22.10
C VAL A 325 18.26 -5.27 -23.24
N GLU A 326 17.14 -5.39 -23.95
CA GLU A 326 16.75 -4.54 -25.08
C GLU A 326 15.40 -3.87 -24.77
N GLY A 327 15.42 -2.70 -24.12
CA GLY A 327 14.22 -2.02 -23.65
C GLY A 327 13.49 -2.82 -22.56
N SER A 328 12.26 -3.25 -22.82
CA SER A 328 11.46 -4.10 -21.93
C SER A 328 11.66 -5.61 -22.15
N ARG A 329 12.61 -6.01 -23.00
CA ARG A 329 12.87 -7.42 -23.33
C ARG A 329 14.23 -7.86 -22.88
N VAL A 330 14.29 -9.05 -22.33
CA VAL A 330 15.54 -9.76 -22.01
C VAL A 330 15.70 -10.90 -23.00
N ARG A 331 16.82 -10.89 -23.74
CA ARG A 331 17.20 -11.93 -24.67
C ARG A 331 18.26 -12.81 -24.04
N PHE A 332 18.10 -14.12 -24.16
CA PHE A 332 19.03 -15.12 -23.61
C PHE A 332 19.87 -15.78 -24.72
N GLY A 333 21.14 -15.96 -24.43
CA GLY A 333 22.05 -16.77 -25.22
C GLY A 333 21.99 -18.26 -24.80
N LEU A 334 20.94 -18.97 -25.16
CA LEU A 334 20.51 -20.26 -24.60
C LEU A 334 21.42 -21.48 -24.82
N SER A 335 22.72 -21.36 -25.05
CA SER A 335 23.57 -22.52 -25.30
C SER A 335 23.85 -23.40 -24.06
N GLN A 336 23.68 -22.90 -22.85
CA GLN A 336 24.02 -23.62 -21.61
C GLN A 336 22.92 -23.57 -20.53
N TYR A 337 21.93 -22.72 -20.64
CA TYR A 337 20.91 -22.47 -19.61
C TYR A 337 19.54 -22.94 -20.06
N ALA A 338 18.93 -23.82 -19.31
CA ALA A 338 17.61 -24.38 -19.58
C ALA A 338 16.63 -23.95 -18.47
N ALA A 339 15.49 -23.42 -18.89
CA ALA A 339 14.36 -23.20 -18.00
C ALA A 339 13.36 -24.36 -18.12
N VAL A 340 12.72 -24.74 -17.00
CA VAL A 340 11.62 -25.71 -17.03
C VAL A 340 10.42 -25.09 -17.71
N ASP A 341 9.82 -25.80 -18.65
CA ASP A 341 8.57 -25.41 -19.32
C ASP A 341 7.40 -26.25 -18.77
N ASP A 342 6.97 -25.93 -17.56
CA ASP A 342 5.83 -26.57 -16.86
C ASP A 342 4.54 -25.71 -16.87
N GLY A 343 4.55 -24.62 -17.65
CA GLY A 343 3.44 -23.68 -17.70
C GLY A 343 3.46 -22.61 -16.62
N ALA A 344 4.37 -22.68 -15.64
CA ALA A 344 4.52 -21.67 -14.59
C ALA A 344 5.62 -20.64 -14.91
N VAL A 345 5.76 -19.62 -14.08
CA VAL A 345 6.84 -18.62 -14.13
C VAL A 345 8.20 -19.33 -14.05
N ASN A 346 9.07 -19.04 -15.00
CA ASN A 346 10.40 -19.65 -15.10
C ASN A 346 11.55 -18.63 -15.33
N VAL A 347 11.23 -17.34 -15.37
CA VAL A 347 12.19 -16.23 -15.43
C VAL A 347 11.87 -15.19 -14.37
N ARG A 348 12.89 -14.75 -13.65
CA ARG A 348 12.88 -13.59 -12.78
C ARG A 348 13.87 -12.55 -13.27
N ILE A 349 13.40 -11.34 -13.50
CA ILE A 349 14.22 -10.19 -13.88
C ILE A 349 14.16 -9.21 -12.71
N ILE A 350 15.26 -9.08 -11.98
CA ILE A 350 15.38 -8.20 -10.84
C ILE A 350 16.08 -6.94 -11.32
N SER A 351 15.37 -5.81 -11.31
CA SER A 351 15.84 -4.53 -11.81
C SER A 351 16.06 -3.55 -10.68
N TYR A 352 17.25 -2.97 -10.58
CA TYR A 352 17.62 -2.03 -9.51
C TYR A 352 17.63 -0.61 -10.04
N SER A 353 17.14 0.35 -9.24
CA SER A 353 17.40 1.76 -9.51
C SER A 353 18.88 2.08 -9.24
N LYS A 354 19.40 3.13 -9.87
CA LYS A 354 20.82 3.52 -9.73
C LYS A 354 21.26 3.78 -8.28
N GLU A 355 20.34 4.23 -7.44
CA GLU A 355 20.64 4.53 -6.03
C GLU A 355 20.81 3.27 -5.18
N PHE A 356 20.22 2.17 -5.62
CA PHE A 356 20.17 0.89 -4.91
C PHE A 356 21.13 -0.16 -5.50
N SER A 357 21.66 0.09 -6.69
CA SER A 357 22.67 -0.78 -7.28
C SER A 357 23.84 -1.02 -6.34
N GLY A 358 24.24 -2.29 -6.17
CA GLY A 358 25.32 -2.71 -5.28
C GLY A 358 25.04 -2.63 -3.78
N LYS A 359 23.84 -2.19 -3.37
CA LYS A 359 23.45 -2.08 -1.94
C LYS A 359 22.46 -3.15 -1.48
N MET A 360 22.03 -4.00 -2.41
CA MET A 360 20.93 -4.96 -2.20
C MET A 360 21.43 -6.40 -2.01
N CYS A 361 22.74 -6.59 -1.89
CA CYS A 361 23.36 -7.89 -1.72
C CYS A 361 24.17 -7.94 -0.43
N PHE A 362 24.02 -9.03 0.34
CA PHE A 362 24.71 -9.22 1.61
C PHE A 362 25.37 -10.60 1.67
N SER A 363 26.38 -10.72 2.52
CA SER A 363 27.13 -11.97 2.75
C SER A 363 26.84 -12.49 4.14
N SER A 364 26.50 -13.78 4.24
CA SER A 364 26.19 -14.45 5.49
C SER A 364 27.43 -15.20 6.02
N ASP A 365 27.65 -15.14 7.34
CA ASP A 365 28.65 -15.95 8.05
C ASP A 365 28.13 -17.29 8.53
N GLY A 366 26.82 -17.58 8.33
CA GLY A 366 26.16 -18.82 8.73
C GLY A 366 25.82 -18.92 10.22
N LEU A 367 26.03 -17.85 10.99
CA LEU A 367 25.68 -17.82 12.42
C LEU A 367 24.19 -17.51 12.63
N PRO A 368 23.59 -17.96 13.73
CA PRO A 368 22.25 -17.58 14.11
C PRO A 368 22.06 -16.08 14.37
N CYS A 369 20.83 -15.58 14.26
CA CYS A 369 20.44 -14.20 14.58
C CYS A 369 21.23 -13.14 13.78
N GLN A 370 21.48 -13.34 12.50
CA GLN A 370 22.19 -12.37 11.68
C GLN A 370 21.32 -11.14 11.41
N GLU A 371 21.93 -9.97 11.54
CA GLU A 371 21.31 -8.68 11.25
C GLU A 371 22.10 -7.95 10.16
N PHE A 372 21.41 -7.50 9.10
CA PHE A 372 22.04 -6.77 8.01
C PHE A 372 21.53 -5.33 7.97
N PRO A 373 22.40 -4.32 7.95
CA PRO A 373 21.98 -2.93 7.86
C PRO A 373 21.31 -2.67 6.51
N PHE A 374 20.09 -2.19 6.55
CA PHE A 374 19.30 -1.83 5.39
C PHE A 374 18.58 -0.51 5.67
N ASP A 375 19.26 0.60 5.34
CA ASP A 375 18.83 1.96 5.66
C ASP A 375 18.66 2.81 4.40
N PRO A 376 17.65 2.54 3.55
CA PRO A 376 17.31 3.39 2.43
C PRO A 376 16.65 4.70 2.91
N ASP A 377 16.67 5.74 2.06
CA ASP A 377 15.99 7.00 2.34
C ASP A 377 14.48 6.88 2.16
N GLY A 378 13.74 6.74 3.25
CA GLY A 378 12.30 6.53 3.31
C GLY A 378 11.89 5.37 4.21
N THR A 379 10.60 5.15 4.37
CA THR A 379 10.05 4.00 5.11
C THR A 379 9.87 2.82 4.19
N VAL A 380 10.42 1.68 4.55
CA VAL A 380 10.31 0.44 3.76
C VAL A 380 8.87 -0.07 3.84
N LEU A 381 8.26 -0.37 2.70
CA LEU A 381 7.00 -1.09 2.63
C LEU A 381 7.29 -2.58 2.82
N THR A 382 7.10 -3.07 4.05
CA THR A 382 7.46 -4.43 4.45
C THR A 382 6.71 -5.49 3.65
N GLY A 383 5.45 -5.23 3.25
CA GLY A 383 4.67 -6.09 2.37
C GLY A 383 5.21 -6.21 0.93
N GLU A 384 6.10 -5.30 0.50
CA GLU A 384 6.76 -5.34 -0.81
C GLU A 384 8.26 -5.73 -0.71
N LEU A 385 8.75 -6.00 0.51
CA LEU A 385 10.12 -6.43 0.73
C LEU A 385 10.24 -7.94 0.50
N ARG A 386 11.01 -8.33 -0.53
CA ARG A 386 11.26 -9.74 -0.87
C ARG A 386 12.76 -10.01 -0.89
N ILE A 387 13.15 -11.13 -0.32
CA ILE A 387 14.55 -11.52 -0.18
C ILE A 387 14.74 -12.95 -0.66
N MET A 388 15.83 -13.19 -1.37
CA MET A 388 16.30 -14.53 -1.71
C MET A 388 17.63 -14.80 -1.04
N VAL A 389 17.81 -16.04 -0.61
CA VAL A 389 19.06 -16.54 -0.02
C VAL A 389 19.54 -17.72 -0.85
N ARG A 390 20.82 -17.71 -1.21
CA ARG A 390 21.45 -18.77 -1.97
C ARG A 390 21.92 -19.88 -1.05
N ASP A 391 21.73 -21.12 -1.48
CA ASP A 391 22.30 -22.31 -0.81
C ASP A 391 23.82 -22.22 -0.70
N ARG A 392 24.40 -23.05 0.19
CA ARG A 392 25.84 -23.16 0.34
C ARG A 392 26.51 -23.46 -1.01
N ALA A 393 27.66 -22.86 -1.24
CA ALA A 393 28.42 -23.02 -2.48
C ALA A 393 28.90 -24.46 -2.73
N ASP A 394 29.03 -25.27 -1.66
CA ASP A 394 29.41 -26.70 -1.71
C ASP A 394 28.20 -27.63 -1.95
N SER A 395 26.98 -27.09 -2.09
CA SER A 395 25.79 -27.86 -2.50
C SER A 395 25.98 -28.40 -3.93
N GLU A 396 25.45 -29.57 -4.20
CA GLU A 396 25.51 -30.19 -5.53
C GLU A 396 24.87 -29.31 -6.61
N PHE A 397 23.74 -28.63 -6.23
CA PHE A 397 23.03 -27.66 -7.06
C PHE A 397 22.67 -26.43 -6.24
N PRO A 398 23.59 -25.45 -6.07
CA PRO A 398 23.27 -24.22 -5.31
C PRO A 398 22.14 -23.46 -5.97
N ARG A 399 21.08 -23.19 -5.23
CA ARG A 399 19.88 -22.50 -5.72
C ARG A 399 19.53 -21.32 -4.82
N TRP A 400 18.82 -20.37 -5.41
CA TRP A 400 18.23 -19.24 -4.69
C TRP A 400 16.87 -19.63 -4.15
N ASN A 401 16.66 -19.42 -2.87
CA ASN A 401 15.44 -19.72 -2.14
C ASN A 401 14.84 -18.44 -1.60
N GLU A 402 13.56 -18.23 -1.80
CA GLU A 402 12.87 -17.06 -1.29
C GLU A 402 12.55 -17.25 0.19
N TYR A 403 12.85 -16.24 1.00
CA TYR A 403 12.51 -16.15 2.41
C TYR A 403 11.24 -15.31 2.56
N THR A 404 10.35 -15.72 3.42
CA THR A 404 9.06 -15.06 3.65
C THR A 404 9.20 -14.02 4.75
N PHE A 405 8.66 -12.83 4.52
CA PHE A 405 8.58 -11.80 5.55
C PHE A 405 7.63 -12.24 6.68
N THR A 406 8.02 -12.01 7.92
CA THR A 406 7.18 -12.15 9.12
C THR A 406 7.41 -10.96 10.04
N GLU A 407 6.35 -10.46 10.68
CA GLU A 407 6.47 -9.40 11.69
C GLU A 407 7.19 -9.89 12.96
N ASP A 408 7.02 -11.18 13.29
CA ASP A 408 7.61 -11.78 14.49
C ASP A 408 8.22 -13.14 14.17
N LEU A 409 9.55 -13.21 14.20
CA LEU A 409 10.29 -14.45 13.99
C LEU A 409 9.99 -15.52 15.04
N ALA A 410 9.54 -15.14 16.24
CA ALA A 410 9.14 -16.11 17.26
C ALA A 410 7.95 -17.01 16.85
N LEU A 411 7.23 -16.62 15.79
CA LEU A 411 6.14 -17.41 15.23
C LEU A 411 6.60 -18.39 14.14
N ALA A 412 7.84 -18.25 13.65
CA ALA A 412 8.41 -19.11 12.64
C ALA A 412 8.91 -20.42 13.25
N GLY A 413 8.76 -21.52 12.52
CA GLY A 413 9.31 -22.82 12.88
C GLY A 413 10.81 -22.95 12.53
N GLU A 414 11.46 -23.97 13.08
CA GLU A 414 12.89 -24.27 12.91
C GLU A 414 13.37 -24.28 11.43
N PHE A 415 12.53 -24.79 10.53
CA PHE A 415 12.85 -24.94 9.09
C PHE A 415 12.17 -23.90 8.21
N ASP A 416 11.50 -22.92 8.79
CA ASP A 416 10.84 -21.88 8.01
C ASP A 416 11.88 -20.88 7.50
N ARG A 417 11.89 -20.67 6.20
CA ARG A 417 12.70 -19.64 5.55
C ARG A 417 12.04 -18.30 5.75
N ALA A 418 12.31 -17.67 6.90
CA ALA A 418 11.68 -16.44 7.32
C ALA A 418 12.70 -15.37 7.66
N PHE A 419 12.30 -14.11 7.46
CA PHE A 419 13.03 -12.93 7.90
C PHE A 419 12.07 -11.88 8.42
N SER A 420 12.57 -10.95 9.22
CA SER A 420 11.85 -9.76 9.67
C SER A 420 12.63 -8.49 9.37
N PHE A 421 11.98 -7.34 9.50
CA PHE A 421 12.60 -6.03 9.35
C PHE A 421 12.41 -5.19 10.61
N ASP A 422 13.51 -4.87 11.29
CA ASP A 422 13.50 -3.94 12.43
C ASP A 422 13.50 -2.50 11.91
N GLU A 423 12.33 -1.86 11.87
CA GLU A 423 12.17 -0.48 11.41
C GLU A 423 12.96 0.53 12.24
N LYS A 424 13.10 0.31 13.56
CA LYS A 424 13.78 1.23 14.47
C LYS A 424 15.28 1.22 14.26
N ARG A 425 15.85 0.02 14.04
CA ARG A 425 17.28 -0.18 13.79
C ARG A 425 17.64 -0.16 12.31
N ARG A 426 16.66 -0.18 11.44
CA ARG A 426 16.82 -0.25 9.98
C ARG A 426 17.65 -1.47 9.59
N ARG A 427 17.20 -2.65 10.01
CA ARG A 427 17.94 -3.91 9.79
C ARG A 427 17.03 -5.03 9.34
N ILE A 428 17.49 -5.81 8.38
CA ILE A 428 16.93 -7.11 8.04
C ILE A 428 17.45 -8.11 9.06
N VAL A 429 16.58 -8.90 9.67
CA VAL A 429 16.87 -9.85 10.74
C VAL A 429 16.47 -11.25 10.29
N PHE A 430 17.34 -12.21 10.45
CA PHE A 430 17.09 -13.62 10.17
C PHE A 430 16.95 -14.46 11.43
N GLY A 431 16.39 -15.65 11.26
CA GLY A 431 16.17 -16.60 12.35
C GLY A 431 17.42 -17.14 13.03
N ASP A 432 17.20 -17.89 14.11
CA ASP A 432 18.24 -18.45 14.97
C ASP A 432 18.38 -19.98 14.84
N ASN A 433 17.71 -20.61 13.86
CA ASN A 433 17.54 -22.04 13.66
C ASN A 433 16.63 -22.73 14.69
N GLU A 434 16.00 -21.99 15.60
CA GLU A 434 14.87 -22.41 16.43
C GLU A 434 13.59 -21.69 15.96
N ASN A 435 13.73 -20.41 15.61
CA ASN A 435 12.69 -19.53 15.13
C ASN A 435 13.09 -18.97 13.75
N GLY A 436 12.94 -19.80 12.73
CA GLY A 436 13.35 -19.53 11.36
C GLY A 436 14.76 -20.00 11.04
N GLU A 437 14.97 -20.43 9.79
CA GLU A 437 16.24 -20.90 9.26
C GLU A 437 17.24 -19.73 9.12
N ALA A 438 18.43 -19.84 9.73
CA ALA A 438 19.51 -18.88 9.54
C ALA A 438 20.10 -19.02 8.13
N PRO A 439 20.46 -17.91 7.44
CA PRO A 439 21.10 -17.96 6.14
C PRO A 439 22.42 -18.76 6.20
N PRO A 440 22.67 -19.67 5.25
CA PRO A 440 23.91 -20.43 5.20
C PRO A 440 25.11 -19.52 4.91
N VAL A 441 26.33 -19.96 5.32
CA VAL A 441 27.55 -19.21 5.02
C VAL A 441 27.75 -19.03 3.52
N GLY A 442 28.03 -17.81 3.10
CA GLY A 442 28.25 -17.48 1.68
C GLY A 442 28.61 -16.02 1.45
N THR A 443 29.27 -15.76 0.34
CA THR A 443 29.55 -14.41 -0.14
C THR A 443 28.48 -14.02 -1.13
N ASP A 444 27.93 -12.81 -0.98
CA ASP A 444 26.86 -12.25 -1.84
C ASP A 444 25.71 -13.25 -2.03
N ASN A 445 25.34 -13.92 -0.94
CA ASN A 445 24.35 -14.99 -0.94
C ASN A 445 22.99 -14.59 -0.38
N ILE A 446 22.78 -13.33 -0.01
CA ILE A 446 21.50 -12.76 0.38
C ILE A 446 21.20 -11.61 -0.57
N LEU A 447 20.08 -11.67 -1.28
CA LEU A 447 19.71 -10.71 -2.31
C LEU A 447 18.31 -10.16 -2.04
N VAL A 448 18.18 -8.84 -1.94
CA VAL A 448 16.88 -8.16 -1.94
C VAL A 448 16.39 -8.08 -3.38
N ILE A 449 15.26 -8.70 -3.66
CA ILE A 449 14.71 -8.79 -5.04
C ILE A 449 13.54 -7.85 -5.28
N SER A 450 12.90 -7.34 -4.24
CA SER A 450 11.86 -6.32 -4.33
C SER A 450 11.91 -5.42 -3.11
N CYS A 451 11.85 -4.12 -3.32
CA CYS A 451 11.81 -3.13 -2.26
C CYS A 451 11.19 -1.83 -2.76
N SER A 452 10.17 -1.37 -2.06
CA SER A 452 9.55 -0.06 -2.26
C SER A 452 9.58 0.75 -0.98
N LEU A 453 9.72 2.05 -1.13
CA LEU A 453 9.78 3.01 -0.03
C LEU A 453 8.62 3.99 -0.11
N THR A 454 8.11 4.40 1.03
CA THR A 454 7.09 5.45 1.12
C THR A 454 7.54 6.60 2.02
N LYS A 455 6.96 7.77 1.79
CA LYS A 455 7.03 8.92 2.69
C LYS A 455 5.83 8.97 3.65
N GLY A 456 4.92 7.97 3.60
CA GLY A 456 3.73 7.90 4.44
C GLY A 456 2.89 9.18 4.33
N ALA A 457 2.48 9.73 5.47
CA ALA A 457 1.63 10.92 5.55
C ALA A 457 2.18 12.16 4.79
N ALA A 458 3.49 12.25 4.54
CA ALA A 458 4.07 13.31 3.71
C ALA A 458 3.69 13.18 2.22
N GLY A 459 3.20 12.01 1.81
CA GLY A 459 2.63 11.77 0.48
C GLY A 459 1.21 12.31 0.30
N ASN A 460 0.52 12.74 1.35
CA ASN A 460 -0.84 13.29 1.27
C ASN A 460 -0.82 14.72 0.71
N LEU A 461 -0.60 14.86 -0.59
CA LEU A 461 -0.53 16.14 -1.28
C LEU A 461 -1.93 16.70 -1.57
N ALA A 462 -2.09 18.02 -1.57
CA ALA A 462 -3.33 18.67 -2.00
C ALA A 462 -3.59 18.46 -3.50
N ALA A 463 -4.84 18.62 -3.94
CA ALA A 463 -5.22 18.56 -5.34
C ALA A 463 -4.43 19.55 -6.21
N GLY A 464 -4.11 19.15 -7.44
CA GLY A 464 -3.43 20.01 -8.41
C GLY A 464 -1.93 20.19 -8.17
N ASN A 465 -1.25 19.23 -7.53
CA ASN A 465 0.21 19.22 -7.37
C ASN A 465 0.93 18.31 -8.38
N LEU A 466 0.22 17.42 -9.04
CA LEU A 466 0.75 16.52 -10.05
C LEU A 466 0.22 16.93 -11.43
N HIS A 467 1.11 17.17 -12.39
CA HIS A 467 0.76 17.74 -13.70
C HIS A 467 1.19 16.88 -14.88
N GLU A 468 2.13 15.97 -14.67
CA GLU A 468 2.71 15.14 -15.73
C GLU A 468 3.06 13.76 -15.21
N ILE A 469 2.82 12.73 -16.02
CA ILE A 469 3.31 11.37 -15.80
C ILE A 469 4.30 11.02 -16.89
N THR A 470 5.42 10.43 -16.50
CA THR A 470 6.50 10.01 -17.41
C THR A 470 6.70 8.52 -17.33
N GLY A 471 6.57 7.84 -18.46
CA GLY A 471 6.95 6.44 -18.67
C GLY A 471 8.35 6.28 -19.24
N ALA A 472 8.65 5.13 -19.83
CA ALA A 472 9.95 4.85 -20.45
C ALA A 472 10.22 5.76 -21.66
N GLU A 473 9.25 5.93 -22.53
CA GLU A 473 9.34 6.68 -23.80
C GLU A 473 8.23 7.71 -23.99
N VAL A 474 7.23 7.73 -23.09
CA VAL A 474 6.02 8.53 -23.22
C VAL A 474 5.86 9.42 -22.01
N SER A 475 5.53 10.69 -22.25
CA SER A 475 5.12 11.64 -21.22
C SER A 475 3.72 12.15 -21.55
N CYS A 476 2.89 12.33 -20.54
CA CYS A 476 1.51 12.77 -20.67
C CYS A 476 1.15 13.79 -19.60
N ALA A 477 0.51 14.89 -20.03
CA ALA A 477 -0.05 15.86 -19.10
C ALA A 477 -1.28 15.27 -18.41
N VAL A 478 -1.37 15.46 -17.10
CA VAL A 478 -2.43 14.93 -16.25
C VAL A 478 -3.03 16.03 -15.36
N GLU A 479 -4.27 15.80 -14.97
CA GLU A 479 -4.96 16.59 -13.95
C GLU A 479 -5.15 15.73 -12.69
N GLN A 480 -4.89 16.34 -11.54
CA GLN A 480 -5.14 15.76 -10.23
C GLN A 480 -6.37 16.41 -9.62
N PRO A 481 -7.56 15.81 -9.72
CA PRO A 481 -8.80 16.42 -9.27
C PRO A 481 -8.95 16.44 -7.74
N LEU A 482 -8.40 15.45 -7.06
CA LEU A 482 -8.48 15.28 -5.60
C LEU A 482 -7.11 15.29 -4.93
N SER A 483 -7.13 15.53 -3.62
CA SER A 483 -5.95 15.37 -2.77
C SER A 483 -5.54 13.90 -2.70
N CYS A 484 -4.23 13.65 -2.61
CA CYS A 484 -3.69 12.34 -2.30
C CYS A 484 -4.09 11.96 -0.87
N CYS A 485 -4.41 10.70 -0.62
CA CYS A 485 -4.88 10.23 0.67
C CYS A 485 -4.36 8.82 0.98
N GLY A 486 -4.41 8.46 2.28
CA GLY A 486 -4.09 7.11 2.74
C GLY A 486 -2.65 6.92 3.23
N GLY A 487 -1.81 7.94 3.07
CA GLY A 487 -0.44 7.93 3.58
C GLY A 487 -0.31 8.31 5.03
#